data_818a86fda9ec6aebc942f5a143a56396
#
_entry.id   818a86fda9ec6aebc942f5a143a56396
#
_cell.length_a   1.000
_cell.length_b   1.000
_cell.length_c   1.000
_cell.angle_alpha   90.00
_cell.angle_beta   90.00
_cell.angle_gamma   90.00
#
_symmetry.space_group_name_H-M   'P 1'
#
loop_
_entity.id
_entity.type
_entity.pdbx_description
1 polymer ?
#
loop_
_entity_poly.entity_id
_entity_poly.type
_entity_poly.pdbx_seq_one_letter_code
_entity_poly.pdbx_strand_id
1 'polypeptide(L)'
;MKKARARMNRPPKIYPSAVVLPGAVIGNDAVVGAFCFVADGAKIGEGSRLQSHTSVWSGVTLLEDVFVGPAAMFTNVRRPRAAFPRAPHWEETVVGRGASIGAHATLVCPVRIGAHAMIGAGAVVTRDVPPHAVVYGVPARLRGWACTCGEPLTRSAPRPASSVCRACGRRFSHGEEKGLGETTERDRRSPSTSRASPCARTR
;
A
#
# COMPACT_ATOMS: atom_id res chain seq x y z
N MET A 1 -20.36 10.60 -8.59
CA MET A 1 -19.26 10.25 -7.67
C MET A 1 -19.54 8.92 -7.00
N LYS A 2 -18.71 7.89 -7.19
CA LYS A 2 -18.86 6.63 -6.43
C LYS A 2 -18.42 6.89 -4.99
N LYS A 3 -19.34 6.79 -4.04
CA LYS A 3 -19.04 6.91 -2.61
C LYS A 3 -18.21 5.70 -2.16
N ALA A 4 -17.27 5.91 -1.23
CA ALA A 4 -16.60 4.80 -0.55
C ALA A 4 -17.66 3.90 0.11
N ARG A 5 -17.44 2.58 0.08
CA ARG A 5 -18.38 1.62 0.69
C ARG A 5 -18.37 1.82 2.20
N ALA A 6 -19.57 1.96 2.80
CA ALA A 6 -19.69 1.96 4.25
C ALA A 6 -19.21 0.62 4.82
N ARG A 7 -18.42 0.66 5.90
CA ARG A 7 -18.04 -0.53 6.66
C ARG A 7 -19.24 -1.01 7.46
N MET A 8 -19.43 -2.31 7.50
CA MET A 8 -20.60 -2.91 8.14
C MET A 8 -20.20 -3.67 9.43
N ASN A 9 -18.91 -3.63 9.78
CA ASN A 9 -18.37 -4.34 10.96
C ASN A 9 -18.75 -5.81 11.02
N ARG A 10 -18.76 -6.47 9.87
CA ARG A 10 -19.08 -7.90 9.74
C ARG A 10 -17.83 -8.75 9.98
N PRO A 11 -17.97 -9.99 10.47
CA PRO A 11 -16.84 -10.90 10.51
C PRO A 11 -16.23 -11.09 9.11
N PRO A 12 -14.95 -11.43 9.01
CA PRO A 12 -14.28 -11.61 7.73
C PRO A 12 -14.95 -12.75 6.92
N LYS A 13 -15.04 -12.57 5.61
CA LYS A 13 -15.50 -13.61 4.70
C LYS A 13 -14.30 -14.43 4.22
N ILE A 14 -14.20 -15.67 4.67
CA ILE A 14 -13.16 -16.61 4.24
C ILE A 14 -13.81 -17.67 3.36
N TYR A 15 -13.27 -17.84 2.13
CA TYR A 15 -13.78 -18.87 1.22
C TYR A 15 -13.36 -20.27 1.69
N PRO A 16 -14.20 -21.31 1.54
CA PRO A 16 -13.95 -22.64 2.10
C PRO A 16 -12.64 -23.30 1.65
N SER A 17 -12.15 -22.97 0.46
CA SER A 17 -10.88 -23.46 -0.08
C SER A 17 -9.65 -22.64 0.33
N ALA A 18 -9.81 -21.60 1.14
CA ALA A 18 -8.68 -20.87 1.71
C ALA A 18 -8.15 -21.60 2.94
N VAL A 19 -6.84 -21.57 3.11
CA VAL A 19 -6.15 -22.08 4.30
C VAL A 19 -5.69 -20.89 5.14
N VAL A 20 -6.23 -20.76 6.34
CA VAL A 20 -5.87 -19.72 7.31
C VAL A 20 -5.37 -20.39 8.57
N LEU A 21 -4.11 -20.15 8.93
CA LEU A 21 -3.52 -20.75 10.14
C LEU A 21 -4.01 -20.03 11.42
N PRO A 22 -4.03 -20.72 12.56
CA PRO A 22 -4.67 -20.21 13.79
C PRO A 22 -4.11 -18.88 14.31
N GLY A 23 -2.82 -18.62 14.12
CA GLY A 23 -2.16 -17.38 14.56
C GLY A 23 -2.30 -16.21 13.57
N ALA A 24 -3.06 -16.36 12.49
CA ALA A 24 -3.36 -15.26 11.57
C ALA A 24 -4.40 -14.30 12.17
N VAL A 25 -4.23 -13.01 11.96
CA VAL A 25 -5.19 -11.97 12.40
C VAL A 25 -5.91 -11.40 11.18
N ILE A 26 -7.23 -11.53 11.14
CA ILE A 26 -8.05 -11.05 10.02
C ILE A 26 -9.10 -10.08 10.54
N GLY A 27 -9.05 -8.83 10.06
CA GLY A 27 -9.98 -7.77 10.45
C GLY A 27 -11.39 -7.95 9.88
N ASN A 28 -12.34 -7.23 10.46
CA ASN A 28 -13.73 -7.21 10.02
C ASN A 28 -13.88 -6.72 8.57
N ASP A 29 -14.95 -7.11 7.91
CA ASP A 29 -15.24 -6.80 6.50
C ASP A 29 -14.15 -7.25 5.50
N ALA A 30 -13.07 -7.92 5.97
CA ALA A 30 -12.04 -8.47 5.08
C ALA A 30 -12.58 -9.67 4.28
N VAL A 31 -11.99 -9.90 3.11
CA VAL A 31 -12.32 -11.04 2.25
C VAL A 31 -11.06 -11.80 1.90
N VAL A 32 -11.02 -13.09 2.24
CA VAL A 32 -9.96 -14.03 1.86
C VAL A 32 -10.52 -14.94 0.77
N GLY A 33 -10.04 -14.76 -0.46
CA GLY A 33 -10.49 -15.47 -1.66
C GLY A 33 -10.15 -16.95 -1.68
N ALA A 34 -10.66 -17.66 -2.66
CA ALA A 34 -10.43 -19.09 -2.84
C ALA A 34 -8.92 -19.40 -3.02
N PHE A 35 -8.47 -20.52 -2.45
CA PHE A 35 -7.09 -21.01 -2.56
C PHE A 35 -6.04 -20.01 -2.04
N CYS A 36 -6.43 -19.05 -1.19
CA CYS A 36 -5.47 -18.23 -0.46
C CYS A 36 -4.83 -19.03 0.67
N PHE A 37 -3.59 -18.70 0.98
CA PHE A 37 -2.89 -19.16 2.17
C PHE A 37 -2.53 -17.97 3.06
N VAL A 38 -2.91 -18.01 4.35
CA VAL A 38 -2.57 -16.99 5.33
C VAL A 38 -1.88 -17.66 6.51
N ALA A 39 -0.58 -17.35 6.66
CA ALA A 39 0.28 -17.98 7.66
C ALA A 39 0.06 -17.40 9.06
N ASP A 40 0.55 -18.12 10.08
CA ASP A 40 0.62 -17.63 11.45
C ASP A 40 1.38 -16.29 11.51
N GLY A 41 0.90 -15.37 12.34
CA GLY A 41 1.50 -14.05 12.51
C GLY A 41 1.27 -13.08 11.34
N ALA A 42 0.65 -13.52 10.23
CA ALA A 42 0.19 -12.62 9.18
C ALA A 42 -0.99 -11.77 9.67
N LYS A 43 -1.04 -10.49 9.27
CA LYS A 43 -2.09 -9.57 9.68
C LYS A 43 -2.80 -8.98 8.47
N ILE A 44 -4.11 -9.17 8.39
CA ILE A 44 -4.97 -8.65 7.32
C ILE A 44 -5.91 -7.62 7.94
N GLY A 45 -5.71 -6.35 7.59
CA GLY A 45 -6.50 -5.23 8.10
C GLY A 45 -7.95 -5.25 7.61
N GLU A 46 -8.78 -4.51 8.33
CA GLU A 46 -10.22 -4.38 8.09
C GLU A 46 -10.52 -3.96 6.64
N GLY A 47 -11.56 -4.54 6.05
CA GLY A 47 -12.01 -4.21 4.69
C GLY A 47 -11.09 -4.68 3.56
N SER A 48 -9.93 -5.26 3.88
CA SER A 48 -8.97 -5.73 2.88
C SER A 48 -9.50 -6.90 2.07
N ARG A 49 -9.03 -7.03 0.83
CA ARG A 49 -9.51 -8.04 -0.12
C ARG A 49 -8.35 -8.78 -0.75
N LEU A 50 -8.20 -10.06 -0.39
CA LEU A 50 -7.30 -10.98 -1.05
C LEU A 50 -8.07 -11.73 -2.14
N GLN A 51 -7.62 -11.59 -3.38
CA GLN A 51 -8.14 -12.37 -4.49
C GLN A 51 -7.54 -13.79 -4.47
N SER A 52 -8.10 -14.68 -5.27
CA SER A 52 -7.74 -16.10 -5.27
C SER A 52 -6.23 -16.35 -5.47
N HIS A 53 -5.73 -17.44 -4.90
CA HIS A 53 -4.36 -17.92 -5.03
C HIS A 53 -3.28 -16.97 -4.46
N THR A 54 -3.65 -16.09 -3.53
CA THR A 54 -2.69 -15.21 -2.85
C THR A 54 -2.13 -15.90 -1.62
N SER A 55 -0.80 -15.85 -1.43
CA SER A 55 -0.13 -16.34 -0.22
C SER A 55 0.40 -15.17 0.60
N VAL A 56 -0.04 -15.09 1.86
CA VAL A 56 0.40 -14.08 2.83
C VAL A 56 1.13 -14.80 3.96
N TRP A 57 2.44 -14.62 4.00
CA TRP A 57 3.33 -15.32 4.92
C TRP A 57 3.49 -14.59 6.26
N SER A 58 4.06 -15.28 7.26
CA SER A 58 4.48 -14.68 8.53
C SER A 58 5.37 -13.45 8.29
N GLY A 59 5.18 -12.39 9.08
CA GLY A 59 5.89 -11.11 8.91
C GLY A 59 5.22 -10.14 7.92
N VAL A 60 4.15 -10.55 7.24
CA VAL A 60 3.39 -9.66 6.35
C VAL A 60 2.22 -9.02 7.09
N THR A 61 2.13 -7.69 7.01
CA THR A 61 1.01 -6.90 7.54
C THR A 61 0.37 -6.10 6.41
N LEU A 62 -0.89 -6.36 6.14
CA LEU A 62 -1.74 -5.52 5.31
C LEU A 62 -2.57 -4.63 6.23
N LEU A 63 -2.48 -3.31 6.06
CA LEU A 63 -3.34 -2.36 6.77
C LEU A 63 -4.76 -2.38 6.18
N GLU A 64 -5.61 -1.43 6.57
CA GLU A 64 -7.02 -1.41 6.17
C GLU A 64 -7.20 -1.17 4.66
N ASP A 65 -8.27 -1.69 4.09
CA ASP A 65 -8.73 -1.46 2.72
C ASP A 65 -7.69 -1.82 1.63
N VAL A 66 -6.75 -2.72 1.94
CA VAL A 66 -5.76 -3.18 0.95
C VAL A 66 -6.41 -4.14 -0.04
N PHE A 67 -6.18 -3.91 -1.33
CA PHE A 67 -6.55 -4.84 -2.39
C PHE A 67 -5.33 -5.65 -2.83
N VAL A 68 -5.45 -6.97 -2.84
CA VAL A 68 -4.41 -7.88 -3.34
C VAL A 68 -4.98 -8.69 -4.49
N GLY A 69 -4.45 -8.47 -5.68
CA GLY A 69 -4.84 -9.15 -6.90
C GLY A 69 -4.55 -10.65 -6.90
N PRO A 70 -5.17 -11.42 -7.79
CA PRO A 70 -5.00 -12.86 -7.82
C PRO A 70 -3.54 -13.25 -8.05
N ALA A 71 -3.13 -14.33 -7.38
CA ALA A 71 -1.79 -14.90 -7.44
C ALA A 71 -0.65 -13.90 -7.13
N ALA A 72 -0.93 -12.79 -6.45
CA ALA A 72 0.13 -11.94 -5.93
C ALA A 72 0.90 -12.66 -4.81
N MET A 73 2.22 -12.47 -4.77
CA MET A 73 3.13 -13.21 -3.90
C MET A 73 3.92 -12.27 -3.00
N PHE A 74 3.96 -12.60 -1.72
CA PHE A 74 4.84 -11.98 -0.74
C PHE A 74 5.97 -12.94 -0.41
N THR A 75 7.20 -12.45 -0.25
CA THR A 75 8.27 -13.23 0.36
C THR A 75 8.48 -12.77 1.80
N ASN A 76 9.04 -13.65 2.65
CA ASN A 76 9.39 -13.31 4.03
C ASN A 76 10.82 -13.73 4.40
N VAL A 77 11.57 -14.26 3.42
CA VAL A 77 12.99 -14.59 3.54
C VAL A 77 13.72 -14.11 2.30
N ARG A 78 14.62 -13.15 2.47
CA ARG A 78 15.38 -12.57 1.35
C ARG A 78 16.41 -13.50 0.75
N ARG A 79 17.02 -14.36 1.57
CA ARG A 79 18.08 -15.28 1.18
C ARG A 79 17.75 -16.69 1.67
N PRO A 80 16.78 -17.38 1.05
CA PRO A 80 16.36 -18.71 1.49
C PRO A 80 17.44 -19.75 1.18
N ARG A 81 17.67 -20.66 2.13
CA ARG A 81 18.48 -21.86 1.97
C ARG A 81 17.85 -22.97 2.80
N ALA A 82 17.56 -24.10 2.18
CA ALA A 82 16.93 -25.23 2.86
C ALA A 82 17.79 -25.77 4.03
N ALA A 83 19.09 -25.86 3.82
CA ALA A 83 20.03 -26.31 4.85
C ALA A 83 20.31 -25.27 5.96
N PHE A 84 19.87 -24.02 5.79
CA PHE A 84 20.07 -22.94 6.76
C PHE A 84 18.76 -22.21 6.97
N PRO A 85 17.78 -22.81 7.67
CA PRO A 85 16.45 -22.23 7.86
C PRO A 85 16.53 -20.91 8.64
N ARG A 86 15.67 -19.95 8.29
CA ARG A 86 15.63 -18.61 8.89
C ARG A 86 14.51 -18.46 9.92
N ALA A 87 13.64 -19.45 10.04
CA ALA A 87 12.59 -19.43 11.06
C ALA A 87 13.18 -19.35 12.48
N PRO A 88 12.59 -18.59 13.41
CA PRO A 88 11.38 -17.77 13.25
C PRO A 88 11.64 -16.30 12.85
N HIS A 89 12.82 -15.97 12.33
CA HIS A 89 13.21 -14.60 11.99
C HIS A 89 12.73 -14.24 10.57
N TRP A 90 11.48 -13.76 10.47
CA TRP A 90 10.89 -13.34 9.21
C TRP A 90 11.16 -11.87 8.95
N GLU A 91 11.48 -11.53 7.71
CA GLU A 91 11.62 -10.14 7.27
C GLU A 91 10.24 -9.52 7.05
N GLU A 92 10.03 -8.31 7.55
CA GLU A 92 8.72 -7.66 7.52
C GLU A 92 8.38 -7.10 6.15
N THR A 93 7.11 -7.22 5.77
CA THR A 93 6.48 -6.48 4.68
C THR A 93 5.23 -5.79 5.20
N VAL A 94 5.16 -4.47 5.04
CA VAL A 94 4.00 -3.68 5.45
C VAL A 94 3.36 -3.03 4.23
N VAL A 95 2.07 -3.28 4.04
CA VAL A 95 1.28 -2.67 2.96
C VAL A 95 0.33 -1.64 3.58
N GLY A 96 0.51 -0.39 3.19
CA GLY A 96 -0.24 0.76 3.70
C GLY A 96 -1.71 0.75 3.30
N ARG A 97 -2.53 1.45 4.09
CA ARG A 97 -3.97 1.55 3.90
C ARG A 97 -4.34 1.89 2.45
N GLY A 98 -5.34 1.21 1.93
CA GLY A 98 -5.90 1.49 0.60
C GLY A 98 -4.95 1.21 -0.57
N ALA A 99 -3.78 0.63 -0.33
CA ALA A 99 -2.88 0.24 -1.40
C ALA A 99 -3.47 -0.90 -2.24
N SER A 100 -3.11 -0.94 -3.52
CA SER A 100 -3.54 -1.97 -4.45
C SER A 100 -2.33 -2.71 -5.01
N ILE A 101 -2.33 -4.02 -4.86
CA ILE A 101 -1.32 -4.93 -5.41
C ILE A 101 -1.94 -5.62 -6.63
N GLY A 102 -1.32 -5.45 -7.79
CA GLY A 102 -1.78 -6.07 -9.04
C GLY A 102 -1.63 -7.59 -9.06
N ALA A 103 -2.38 -8.24 -9.96
CA ALA A 103 -2.28 -9.68 -10.16
C ALA A 103 -0.85 -10.11 -10.48
N HIS A 104 -0.41 -11.27 -9.94
CA HIS A 104 0.93 -11.82 -10.15
C HIS A 104 2.08 -10.88 -9.75
N ALA A 105 1.84 -9.81 -8.99
CA ALA A 105 2.92 -8.99 -8.47
C ALA A 105 3.68 -9.74 -7.37
N THR A 106 5.00 -9.57 -7.34
CA THR A 106 5.86 -10.15 -6.31
C THR A 106 6.48 -9.05 -5.46
N LEU A 107 6.29 -9.13 -4.14
CA LEU A 107 6.88 -8.22 -3.17
C LEU A 107 8.04 -8.95 -2.48
N VAL A 108 9.26 -8.46 -2.72
CA VAL A 108 10.48 -9.05 -2.15
C VAL A 108 10.81 -8.36 -0.84
N CYS A 109 10.73 -9.11 0.26
CA CYS A 109 11.00 -8.61 1.62
C CYS A 109 12.47 -8.16 1.82
N PRO A 110 12.73 -7.25 2.77
CA PRO A 110 11.75 -6.39 3.45
C PRO A 110 11.32 -5.25 2.53
N VAL A 111 10.03 -4.88 2.55
CA VAL A 111 9.53 -3.77 1.75
C VAL A 111 8.32 -3.10 2.42
N ARG A 112 8.24 -1.76 2.32
CA ARG A 112 7.09 -0.97 2.76
C ARG A 112 6.37 -0.38 1.55
N ILE A 113 5.09 -0.63 1.46
CA ILE A 113 4.22 -0.06 0.43
C ILE A 113 3.41 1.05 1.08
N GLY A 114 3.56 2.27 0.60
CA GLY A 114 2.87 3.44 1.13
C GLY A 114 1.35 3.39 0.91
N ALA A 115 0.62 4.17 1.72
CA ALA A 115 -0.84 4.25 1.61
C ALA A 115 -1.28 4.65 0.20
N HIS A 116 -2.34 4.02 -0.30
CA HIS A 116 -2.93 4.27 -1.63
C HIS A 116 -1.96 4.09 -2.81
N ALA A 117 -0.79 3.46 -2.59
CA ALA A 117 0.11 3.10 -3.68
C ALA A 117 -0.52 2.03 -4.60
N MET A 118 -0.14 2.03 -5.86
CA MET A 118 -0.60 1.07 -6.86
C MET A 118 0.58 0.30 -7.44
N ILE A 119 0.60 -0.98 -7.19
CA ILE A 119 1.57 -1.92 -7.78
C ILE A 119 0.92 -2.54 -9.01
N GLY A 120 1.54 -2.37 -10.17
CA GLY A 120 1.04 -2.94 -11.42
C GLY A 120 1.08 -4.46 -11.43
N ALA A 121 0.22 -5.07 -12.25
CA ALA A 121 0.23 -6.52 -12.44
C ALA A 121 1.59 -7.01 -12.95
N GLY A 122 2.06 -8.17 -12.47
CA GLY A 122 3.34 -8.76 -12.81
C GLY A 122 4.58 -7.98 -12.33
N ALA A 123 4.42 -6.94 -11.53
CA ALA A 123 5.55 -6.16 -11.03
C ALA A 123 6.37 -6.94 -10.00
N VAL A 124 7.70 -6.75 -10.01
CA VAL A 124 8.59 -7.26 -8.96
C VAL A 124 9.10 -6.09 -8.13
N VAL A 125 8.52 -5.93 -6.93
CA VAL A 125 8.84 -4.83 -6.01
C VAL A 125 10.01 -5.24 -5.12
N THR A 126 11.13 -4.52 -5.22
CA THR A 126 12.37 -4.80 -4.48
C THR A 126 12.81 -3.65 -3.58
N ARG A 127 12.02 -2.58 -3.49
CA ARG A 127 12.30 -1.37 -2.69
C ARG A 127 10.99 -0.79 -2.19
N ASP A 128 11.06 0.03 -1.16
CA ASP A 128 9.92 0.77 -0.63
C ASP A 128 9.23 1.61 -1.71
N VAL A 129 7.90 1.67 -1.61
CA VAL A 129 7.05 2.39 -2.54
C VAL A 129 6.37 3.54 -1.78
N PRO A 130 6.56 4.79 -2.21
CA PRO A 130 5.94 5.94 -1.55
C PRO A 130 4.39 5.90 -1.58
N PRO A 131 3.71 6.59 -0.65
CA PRO A 131 2.26 6.78 -0.72
C PRO A 131 1.82 7.36 -2.07
N HIS A 132 0.70 6.86 -2.58
CA HIS A 132 0.11 7.27 -3.87
C HIS A 132 0.96 6.98 -5.12
N ALA A 133 2.13 6.38 -4.98
CA ALA A 133 2.99 6.07 -6.13
C ALA A 133 2.40 4.92 -6.96
N VAL A 134 2.53 5.02 -8.27
CA VAL A 134 2.24 3.95 -9.23
C VAL A 134 3.55 3.35 -9.69
N VAL A 135 3.76 2.06 -9.42
CA VAL A 135 4.99 1.35 -9.80
C VAL A 135 4.67 0.09 -10.58
N TYR A 136 5.44 -0.22 -11.60
CA TYR A 136 5.36 -1.47 -12.35
C TYR A 136 6.67 -1.81 -13.06
N GLY A 137 6.77 -3.06 -13.56
CA GLY A 137 7.94 -3.63 -14.26
C GLY A 137 8.77 -4.56 -13.39
N VAL A 138 9.82 -5.14 -13.98
CA VAL A 138 10.75 -6.10 -13.35
C VAL A 138 12.18 -5.58 -13.55
N PRO A 139 12.82 -5.03 -12.50
CA PRO A 139 12.24 -4.65 -11.22
C PRO A 139 11.30 -3.43 -11.34
N ALA A 140 10.34 -3.33 -10.41
CA ALA A 140 9.36 -2.23 -10.39
C ALA A 140 10.02 -0.85 -10.28
N ARG A 141 9.51 0.10 -11.06
CA ARG A 141 9.96 1.50 -11.08
C ARG A 141 8.77 2.43 -10.96
N LEU A 142 9.00 3.58 -10.35
CA LEU A 142 8.01 4.67 -10.28
C LEU A 142 7.62 5.13 -11.69
N ARG A 143 6.33 5.17 -11.96
CA ARG A 143 5.77 5.50 -13.28
C ARG A 143 4.74 6.63 -13.23
N GLY A 144 4.28 6.98 -12.05
CA GLY A 144 3.29 8.02 -11.88
C GLY A 144 2.71 8.04 -10.47
N TRP A 145 1.59 8.71 -10.33
CA TRP A 145 0.91 8.90 -9.06
C TRP A 145 -0.59 8.70 -9.22
N ALA A 146 -1.24 8.14 -8.21
CA ALA A 146 -2.66 7.84 -8.21
C ALA A 146 -3.40 8.54 -7.08
N CYS A 147 -4.66 8.86 -7.35
CA CYS A 147 -5.60 9.34 -6.34
C CYS A 147 -6.03 8.21 -5.40
N THR A 148 -6.49 8.56 -4.20
CA THR A 148 -7.18 7.64 -3.28
C THR A 148 -8.33 6.86 -3.94
N CYS A 149 -8.98 7.42 -4.97
CA CYS A 149 -10.05 6.72 -5.70
C CYS A 149 -9.55 5.77 -6.79
N GLY A 150 -8.22 5.67 -6.99
CA GLY A 150 -7.58 4.81 -7.99
C GLY A 150 -7.31 5.48 -9.35
N GLU A 151 -7.85 6.67 -9.61
CA GLU A 151 -7.59 7.36 -10.87
C GLU A 151 -6.16 7.92 -10.93
N PRO A 152 -5.51 7.88 -12.12
CA PRO A 152 -4.20 8.50 -12.30
C PRO A 152 -4.24 10.00 -12.03
N LEU A 153 -3.29 10.50 -11.24
CA LEU A 153 -3.01 11.93 -11.08
C LEU A 153 -2.00 12.38 -12.13
N THR A 154 -0.96 11.58 -12.31
CA THR A 154 0.03 11.76 -13.36
C THR A 154 0.54 10.43 -13.89
N ARG A 155 1.06 10.41 -15.11
CA ARG A 155 1.73 9.26 -15.74
C ARG A 155 3.24 9.47 -15.86
N SER A 156 3.79 10.40 -15.10
CA SER A 156 5.23 10.69 -15.09
C SER A 156 5.80 10.45 -13.70
N ALA A 157 7.06 10.01 -13.63
CA ALA A 157 7.78 9.76 -12.39
C ALA A 157 8.01 11.02 -11.55
N PRO A 158 8.30 12.23 -12.11
CA PRO A 158 8.41 13.41 -11.30
C PRO A 158 7.14 13.65 -10.49
N ARG A 159 7.34 13.93 -9.22
CA ARG A 159 6.26 14.19 -8.29
C ARG A 159 5.65 15.55 -8.59
N PRO A 160 4.33 15.67 -8.81
CA PRO A 160 3.71 16.97 -9.04
C PRO A 160 3.73 17.80 -7.76
N ALA A 161 4.01 19.11 -7.86
CA ALA A 161 3.93 20.02 -6.72
C ALA A 161 2.52 20.06 -6.13
N SER A 162 1.50 20.01 -6.99
CA SER A 162 0.09 19.85 -6.62
C SER A 162 -0.65 19.11 -7.73
N SER A 163 -1.74 18.46 -7.39
CA SER A 163 -2.60 17.77 -8.36
C SER A 163 -4.04 17.76 -7.91
N VAL A 164 -4.98 17.78 -8.86
CA VAL A 164 -6.42 17.64 -8.61
C VAL A 164 -6.92 16.43 -9.39
N CYS A 165 -7.55 15.49 -8.69
CA CYS A 165 -8.14 14.34 -9.33
C CYS A 165 -9.35 14.73 -10.18
N ARG A 166 -9.31 14.42 -11.46
CA ARG A 166 -10.40 14.74 -12.40
C ARG A 166 -11.68 13.95 -12.12
N ALA A 167 -11.59 12.76 -11.50
CA ALA A 167 -12.74 11.91 -11.25
C ALA A 167 -13.48 12.25 -9.95
N CYS A 168 -12.78 12.64 -8.88
CA CYS A 168 -13.39 12.85 -7.56
C CYS A 168 -13.11 14.23 -6.95
N GLY A 169 -12.33 15.08 -7.61
CA GLY A 169 -12.04 16.45 -7.17
C GLY A 169 -11.06 16.58 -5.99
N ARG A 170 -10.53 15.46 -5.44
CA ARG A 170 -9.56 15.51 -4.35
C ARG A 170 -8.29 16.22 -4.79
N ARG A 171 -7.75 17.02 -3.87
CA ARG A 171 -6.52 17.79 -4.07
C ARG A 171 -5.38 17.11 -3.33
N PHE A 172 -4.21 17.14 -3.94
CA PHE A 172 -2.97 16.59 -3.43
C PHE A 172 -1.87 17.65 -3.49
N SER A 173 -1.05 17.72 -2.45
CA SER A 173 0.13 18.58 -2.40
C SER A 173 1.35 17.78 -1.96
N HIS A 174 2.53 18.34 -2.13
CA HIS A 174 3.74 17.83 -1.52
C HIS A 174 3.60 17.84 0.00
N GLY A 175 3.53 16.65 0.63
CA GLY A 175 3.77 16.50 2.06
C GLY A 175 5.27 16.41 2.34
N GLU A 176 5.68 16.63 3.58
CA GLU A 176 7.07 16.46 4.04
C GLU A 176 7.54 15.00 3.96
N GLU A 177 6.62 14.04 3.98
CA GLU A 177 6.89 12.63 3.70
C GLU A 177 7.16 12.38 2.22
N LYS A 178 7.94 11.34 1.89
CA LYS A 178 8.36 10.99 0.53
C LYS A 178 7.22 10.57 -0.43
N GLY A 179 5.96 10.92 -0.13
CA GLY A 179 4.76 10.62 -0.93
C GLY A 179 3.86 11.83 -1.16
N LEU A 180 2.85 11.74 -2.02
CA LEU A 180 1.78 12.72 -2.12
C LEU A 180 0.86 12.58 -0.90
N GLY A 181 0.48 13.71 -0.28
CA GLY A 181 -0.55 13.78 0.74
C GLY A 181 -1.85 14.34 0.20
N GLU A 182 -2.99 13.84 0.65
CA GLU A 182 -4.29 14.44 0.39
C GLU A 182 -4.42 15.73 1.19
N THR A 183 -4.68 16.87 0.53
CA THR A 183 -4.86 18.16 1.20
C THR A 183 -6.24 18.21 1.84
N THR A 184 -6.29 18.30 3.16
CA THR A 184 -7.53 18.45 3.91
C THR A 184 -7.96 19.91 4.00
N GLU A 185 -9.23 20.18 4.35
CA GLU A 185 -9.72 21.56 4.53
C GLU A 185 -9.00 22.32 5.66
N ARG A 186 -8.40 21.62 6.63
CA ARG A 186 -7.61 22.24 7.71
C ARG A 186 -6.34 22.91 7.19
N ASP A 187 -5.71 22.34 6.16
CA ASP A 187 -4.47 22.88 5.58
C ASP A 187 -4.68 24.20 4.83
N ARG A 188 -5.93 24.53 4.50
CA ARG A 188 -6.28 25.78 3.79
C ARG A 188 -6.34 27.02 4.69
N ARG A 189 -6.34 26.86 6.02
CA ARG A 189 -6.53 27.95 6.99
C ARG A 189 -5.24 28.46 7.62
N SER A 190 -4.09 27.90 7.30
CA SER A 190 -2.79 28.41 7.76
C SER A 190 -2.20 29.37 6.73
N PRO A 191 -2.19 30.69 6.96
CA PRO A 191 -1.48 31.61 6.09
C PRO A 191 0.02 31.35 6.27
N SER A 192 0.75 31.18 5.15
CA SER A 192 2.20 31.10 5.13
C SER A 192 2.78 32.45 5.63
N THR A 193 3.10 32.54 6.90
CA THR A 193 3.89 33.65 7.43
C THR A 193 5.37 33.37 7.10
N SER A 194 5.76 33.61 5.86
CA SER A 194 7.17 33.84 5.54
C SER A 194 7.56 35.21 6.07
N ARG A 195 7.97 35.29 7.34
CA ARG A 195 8.70 36.45 7.84
C ARG A 195 10.11 36.40 7.25
N ALA A 196 10.31 37.24 6.24
CA ALA A 196 11.63 37.64 5.83
C ALA A 196 12.32 38.37 6.99
N SER A 197 13.42 37.83 7.48
CA SER A 197 14.30 38.56 8.40
C SER A 197 15.10 39.58 7.62
N PRO A 198 15.17 40.84 8.04
CA PRO A 198 16.02 41.83 7.38
C PRO A 198 17.49 41.58 7.74
N CYS A 199 18.31 41.53 6.71
CA CYS A 199 19.76 41.53 6.79
C CYS A 199 20.23 42.84 7.43
N ALA A 200 20.75 42.81 8.64
CA ALA A 200 21.46 43.93 9.26
C ALA A 200 22.90 43.94 8.73
N ARG A 201 23.22 44.93 7.89
CA ARG A 201 24.60 45.37 7.64
C ARG A 201 25.01 46.25 8.80
N THR A 202 26.17 45.96 9.44
CA THR A 202 27.00 46.96 10.09
C THR A 202 28.46 46.52 10.05
N ARG A 203 29.22 47.28 9.39
CA ARG A 203 30.60 47.81 9.54
C ARG A 203 31.68 46.84 9.99
#